data_ba91147a0c668af2dfe817c2cf3aa2ce
#
_entry.id   ba91147a0c668af2dfe817c2cf3aa2ce
#
_cell.length_a   1.000
_cell.length_b   1.000
_cell.length_c   1.000
_cell.angle_alpha   90.00
_cell.angle_beta   90.00
_cell.angle_gamma   90.00
#
_symmetry.space_group_name_H-M   'P 1'
#
loop_
_entity.id
_entity.type
_entity.pdbx_description
1 polymer ?
#
loop_
_entity_poly.entity_id
_entity_poly.type
_entity_poly.pdbx_seq_one_letter_code
_entity_poly.pdbx_strand_id
1 'polypeptide(L)'
;MKIVIVCYPTFGGSGVLATELGHKLAKMGHEIHFIAYQMPVRLVPDNESVYYHKVNVPFYPLFNFQPYELALSSKLVDVCIKHSIDIIHVHYAIPHAYAAYMAKKMLASEKINIPIVTTLHGTDITLVGKHPFYKPAVKFSIE
;
A
#
# COMPACT_ATOMS: atom_id res chain seq x y z
N MET A 1 2.81 15.28 -9.37
CA MET A 1 1.83 14.60 -8.49
C MET A 1 2.58 13.93 -7.36
N LYS A 2 1.94 13.82 -6.21
CA LYS A 2 2.43 13.07 -5.05
C LYS A 2 1.73 11.72 -4.98
N ILE A 3 2.47 10.65 -5.08
CA ILE A 3 1.93 9.29 -5.26
C ILE A 3 2.40 8.41 -4.10
N VAL A 4 1.47 7.79 -3.39
CA VAL A 4 1.79 6.68 -2.48
C VAL A 4 1.83 5.38 -3.27
N ILE A 5 2.86 4.58 -3.06
CA ILE A 5 2.95 3.19 -3.55
C ILE A 5 3.02 2.23 -2.37
N VAL A 6 2.07 1.28 -2.33
CA VAL A 6 2.06 0.19 -1.34
C VAL A 6 2.40 -1.11 -2.03
N CYS A 7 3.39 -1.81 -1.55
CA CYS A 7 3.84 -3.08 -2.13
C CYS A 7 4.45 -4.02 -1.09
N TYR A 8 4.64 -5.29 -1.48
CA TYR A 8 5.46 -6.20 -0.71
C TYR A 8 6.95 -5.83 -0.85
N PRO A 9 7.73 -5.86 0.24
CA PRO A 9 9.14 -5.49 0.21
C PRO A 9 10.08 -6.60 -0.30
N THR A 10 9.53 -7.67 -0.84
CA THR A 10 10.25 -8.89 -1.20
C THR A 10 10.88 -8.83 -2.60
N PHE A 11 11.79 -9.78 -2.90
CA PHE A 11 12.34 -10.01 -4.25
C PHE A 11 11.30 -10.53 -5.25
N GLY A 12 10.09 -10.89 -4.82
CA GLY A 12 9.02 -11.32 -5.70
C GLY A 12 8.62 -10.26 -6.71
N GLY A 13 8.03 -10.71 -7.84
CA GLY A 13 7.73 -9.87 -8.99
C GLY A 13 6.91 -8.61 -8.67
N SER A 14 5.97 -8.67 -7.73
CA SER A 14 5.14 -7.52 -7.35
C SER A 14 5.94 -6.40 -6.70
N GLY A 15 6.86 -6.73 -5.78
CA GLY A 15 7.70 -5.73 -5.08
C GLY A 15 8.70 -5.08 -6.02
N VAL A 16 9.35 -5.86 -6.88
CA VAL A 16 10.29 -5.36 -7.89
C VAL A 16 9.59 -4.45 -8.89
N LEU A 17 8.44 -4.89 -9.42
CA LEU A 17 7.67 -4.09 -10.39
C LEU A 17 7.24 -2.74 -9.78
N ALA A 18 6.71 -2.76 -8.55
CA ALA A 18 6.29 -1.55 -7.86
C ALA A 18 7.46 -0.58 -7.66
N THR A 19 8.62 -1.08 -7.27
CA THR A 19 9.82 -0.26 -7.03
C THR A 19 10.34 0.36 -8.31
N GLU A 20 10.45 -0.40 -9.39
CA GLU A 20 10.91 0.10 -10.69
C GLU A 20 9.92 1.15 -11.26
N LEU A 21 8.61 0.90 -11.12
CA LEU A 21 7.58 1.87 -11.50
C LEU A 21 7.74 3.18 -10.73
N GLY A 22 7.89 3.11 -9.41
CA GLY A 22 8.06 4.30 -8.57
C GLY A 22 9.30 5.11 -8.94
N HIS A 23 10.45 4.45 -9.16
CA HIS A 23 11.65 5.13 -9.63
C HIS A 23 11.45 5.78 -11.01
N LYS A 24 10.71 5.13 -11.92
CA LYS A 24 10.41 5.71 -13.23
C LYS A 24 9.51 6.93 -13.11
N LEU A 25 8.49 6.87 -12.27
CA LEU A 25 7.60 8.01 -12.01
C LEU A 25 8.35 9.17 -11.34
N ALA A 26 9.27 8.90 -10.42
CA ALA A 26 10.12 9.93 -9.82
C ALA A 26 10.98 10.64 -10.89
N LYS A 27 11.60 9.89 -11.81
CA LYS A 27 12.34 10.45 -12.95
C LYS A 27 11.47 11.29 -13.90
N MET A 28 10.15 11.10 -13.87
CA MET A 28 9.18 11.90 -14.63
C MET A 28 8.69 13.14 -13.85
N GLY A 29 9.27 13.43 -12.69
CA GLY A 29 8.97 14.61 -11.88
C GLY A 29 7.83 14.42 -10.87
N HIS A 30 7.50 13.19 -10.51
CA HIS A 30 6.55 12.88 -9.45
C HIS A 30 7.26 12.67 -8.11
N GLU A 31 6.60 13.02 -7.01
CA GLU A 31 7.03 12.71 -5.65
C GLU A 31 6.42 11.38 -5.22
N ILE A 32 7.25 10.42 -4.83
CA ILE A 32 6.85 9.03 -4.58
C ILE A 32 7.09 8.66 -3.12
N HIS A 33 6.04 8.15 -2.48
CA HIS A 33 6.04 7.71 -1.09
C HIS A 33 5.77 6.21 -1.01
N PHE A 34 6.80 5.40 -0.77
CA PHE A 34 6.64 3.97 -0.56
C PHE A 34 6.20 3.67 0.87
N ILE A 35 5.21 2.80 1.02
CA ILE A 35 4.74 2.30 2.32
C ILE A 35 4.84 0.77 2.32
N ALA A 36 5.60 0.22 3.25
CA ALA A 36 5.77 -1.22 3.46
C ALA A 36 6.24 -1.51 4.89
N TYR A 37 6.09 -2.76 5.36
CA TYR A 37 6.56 -3.16 6.69
C TYR A 37 8.09 -3.28 6.79
N GLN A 38 8.75 -3.38 5.65
CA GLN A 38 10.21 -3.41 5.50
C GLN A 38 10.58 -2.66 4.24
N MET A 39 11.79 -2.11 4.16
CA MET A 39 12.24 -1.42 2.96
C MET A 39 12.24 -2.38 1.76
N PRO A 40 11.56 -2.03 0.66
CA PRO A 40 11.59 -2.82 -0.55
C PRO A 40 13.02 -3.01 -1.07
N VAL A 41 13.33 -4.22 -1.53
CA VAL A 41 14.72 -4.65 -1.80
C VAL A 41 15.47 -3.77 -2.81
N ARG A 42 14.75 -3.24 -3.82
CA ARG A 42 15.34 -2.37 -4.85
C ARG A 42 15.09 -0.89 -4.62
N LEU A 43 14.47 -0.52 -3.50
CA LEU A 43 14.18 0.87 -3.23
C LEU A 43 15.44 1.62 -2.80
N VAL A 44 15.69 2.72 -3.48
CA VAL A 44 16.75 3.68 -3.14
C VAL A 44 16.08 5.02 -2.85
N PRO A 45 15.73 5.31 -1.59
CA PRO A 45 15.17 6.60 -1.21
C PRO A 45 16.24 7.69 -1.35
N ASP A 46 15.85 8.85 -1.92
CA ASP A 46 16.72 10.03 -2.03
C ASP A 46 16.29 11.16 -1.10
N ASN A 47 15.13 11.05 -0.44
CA ASN A 47 14.50 12.07 0.41
C ASN A 47 14.24 13.43 -0.30
N GLU A 48 14.24 13.41 -1.62
CA GLU A 48 13.89 14.56 -2.46
C GLU A 48 12.66 14.24 -3.33
N SER A 49 12.68 13.09 -4.00
CA SER A 49 11.59 12.62 -4.86
C SER A 49 11.07 11.23 -4.51
N VAL A 50 11.87 10.44 -3.77
CA VAL A 50 11.52 9.07 -3.35
C VAL A 50 11.69 8.93 -1.84
N TYR A 51 10.59 8.68 -1.17
CA TYR A 51 10.51 8.53 0.30
C TYR A 51 10.08 7.13 0.69
N TYR A 52 10.51 6.69 1.86
CA TYR A 52 10.10 5.42 2.45
C TYR A 52 9.46 5.64 3.82
N HIS A 53 8.30 5.03 4.03
CA HIS A 53 7.55 5.05 5.28
C HIS A 53 7.32 3.62 5.78
N LYS A 54 7.95 3.29 6.89
CA LYS A 54 7.78 1.97 7.50
C LYS A 54 6.43 1.84 8.19
N VAL A 55 5.75 0.73 7.96
CA VAL A 55 4.60 0.30 8.75
C VAL A 55 5.12 -0.42 9.99
N ASN A 56 4.86 0.14 11.16
CA ASN A 56 5.13 -0.52 12.43
C ASN A 56 3.83 -1.12 12.96
N VAL A 57 3.84 -2.41 13.26
CA VAL A 57 2.71 -3.10 13.89
C VAL A 57 3.01 -3.21 15.37
N PRO A 58 2.31 -2.46 16.24
CA PRO A 58 2.57 -2.53 17.67
C PRO A 58 2.16 -3.89 18.21
N PHE A 59 2.98 -4.43 19.10
CA PHE A 59 2.61 -5.64 19.84
C PHE A 59 1.55 -5.31 20.90
N TYR A 60 0.48 -6.10 20.92
CA TYR A 60 -0.51 -6.04 21.97
C TYR A 60 -0.84 -7.46 22.47
N PRO A 61 -0.70 -7.74 23.78
CA PRO A 61 -0.75 -9.12 24.29
C PRO A 61 -2.05 -9.87 24.01
N LEU A 62 -3.19 -9.16 23.87
CA LEU A 62 -4.48 -9.78 23.58
C LEU A 62 -4.66 -10.15 22.11
N PHE A 63 -3.81 -9.64 21.20
CA PHE A 63 -3.85 -10.03 19.80
C PHE A 63 -3.05 -11.31 19.59
N ASN A 64 -3.75 -12.41 19.31
CA ASN A 64 -3.10 -13.65 18.94
C ASN A 64 -2.35 -13.50 17.60
N PHE A 65 -2.93 -12.74 16.66
CA PHE A 65 -2.31 -12.34 15.41
C PHE A 65 -2.27 -10.81 15.35
N GLN A 66 -1.10 -10.25 15.07
CA GLN A 66 -0.94 -8.80 14.99
C GLN A 66 -1.60 -8.27 13.69
N PRO A 67 -2.54 -7.29 13.77
CA PRO A 67 -3.32 -6.85 12.62
C PRO A 67 -2.54 -5.88 11.71
N TYR A 68 -1.78 -6.41 10.77
CA TYR A 68 -0.98 -5.62 9.83
C TYR A 68 -1.83 -4.67 8.99
N GLU A 69 -2.97 -5.13 8.48
CA GLU A 69 -3.85 -4.32 7.62
C GLU A 69 -4.41 -3.09 8.33
N LEU A 70 -4.64 -3.15 9.64
CA LEU A 70 -5.05 -1.99 10.43
C LEU A 70 -3.92 -0.97 10.57
N ALA A 71 -2.71 -1.45 10.86
CA ALA A 71 -1.52 -0.61 10.95
C ALA A 71 -1.19 0.04 9.59
N LEU A 72 -1.34 -0.70 8.49
CA LEU A 72 -1.16 -0.20 7.13
C LEU A 72 -2.20 0.87 6.78
N SER A 73 -3.48 0.64 7.07
CA SER A 73 -4.55 1.62 6.84
C SER A 73 -4.30 2.92 7.59
N SER A 74 -3.91 2.83 8.86
CA SER A 74 -3.58 4.00 9.69
C SER A 74 -2.35 4.74 9.16
N LYS A 75 -1.33 4.01 8.72
CA LYS A 75 -0.12 4.60 8.12
C LYS A 75 -0.42 5.31 6.80
N LEU A 76 -1.31 4.74 5.99
CA LEU A 76 -1.78 5.39 4.76
C LEU A 76 -2.46 6.71 5.06
N VAL A 77 -3.35 6.77 6.05
CA VAL A 77 -4.03 8.00 6.46
C VAL A 77 -3.02 9.07 6.88
N ASP A 78 -2.08 8.70 7.77
CA ASP A 78 -1.03 9.62 8.26
C ASP A 78 -0.20 10.21 7.10
N VAL A 79 0.30 9.36 6.21
CA VAL A 79 1.12 9.80 5.07
C VAL A 79 0.30 10.65 4.10
N CYS A 80 -0.95 10.27 3.81
CA CYS A 80 -1.82 11.01 2.89
C CYS A 80 -2.09 12.43 3.38
N ILE A 81 -2.37 12.60 4.66
CA ILE A 81 -2.62 13.91 5.26
C ILE A 81 -1.33 14.73 5.30
N LYS A 82 -0.27 14.15 5.88
CA LYS A 82 1.00 14.85 6.12
C LYS A 82 1.66 15.36 4.84
N HIS A 83 1.58 14.60 3.77
CA HIS A 83 2.25 14.91 2.51
C HIS A 83 1.32 15.42 1.41
N SER A 84 0.01 15.53 1.68
CA SER A 84 -1.00 15.95 0.69
C SER A 84 -0.96 15.09 -0.58
N ILE A 85 -1.15 13.79 -0.41
CA ILE A 85 -1.06 12.80 -1.49
C ILE A 85 -2.20 12.96 -2.49
N ASP A 86 -1.88 12.89 -3.79
CA ASP A 86 -2.84 13.01 -4.88
C ASP A 86 -3.47 11.67 -5.26
N ILE A 87 -2.72 10.56 -5.14
CA ILE A 87 -3.17 9.24 -5.57
C ILE A 87 -2.53 8.13 -4.73
N ILE A 88 -3.30 7.10 -4.42
CA ILE A 88 -2.83 5.88 -3.76
C ILE A 88 -2.75 4.77 -4.80
N HIS A 89 -1.55 4.24 -5.03
CA HIS A 89 -1.34 3.09 -5.92
C HIS A 89 -0.91 1.88 -5.09
N VAL A 90 -1.74 0.86 -5.07
CA VAL A 90 -1.46 -0.37 -4.33
C VAL A 90 -1.20 -1.53 -5.29
N HIS A 91 -0.23 -2.35 -4.93
CA HIS A 91 0.10 -3.59 -5.61
C HIS A 91 -0.38 -4.76 -4.76
N TYR A 92 -1.24 -5.61 -5.32
CA TYR A 92 -1.87 -6.76 -4.67
C TYR A 92 -3.22 -6.45 -4.01
N ALA A 93 -4.19 -7.40 -4.12
CA ALA A 93 -5.54 -7.22 -3.60
C ALA A 93 -5.57 -7.15 -2.07
N ILE A 94 -5.06 -8.18 -1.40
CA ILE A 94 -4.96 -8.21 0.07
C ILE A 94 -3.50 -8.42 0.50
N PRO A 95 -3.06 -7.76 1.57
CA PRO A 95 -3.83 -6.83 2.40
C PRO A 95 -3.90 -5.40 1.83
N HIS A 96 -3.25 -5.10 0.70
CA HIS A 96 -2.94 -3.73 0.26
C HIS A 96 -4.16 -2.97 -0.25
N ALA A 97 -4.91 -3.49 -1.24
CA ALA A 97 -6.11 -2.82 -1.72
C ALA A 97 -7.19 -2.73 -0.64
N TYR A 98 -7.34 -3.78 0.17
CA TYR A 98 -8.24 -3.77 1.33
C TYR A 98 -7.89 -2.64 2.31
N ALA A 99 -6.62 -2.54 2.71
CA ALA A 99 -6.14 -1.50 3.62
C ALA A 99 -6.30 -0.09 3.03
N ALA A 100 -6.04 0.07 1.73
CA ALA A 100 -6.22 1.35 1.03
C ALA A 100 -7.70 1.77 0.98
N TYR A 101 -8.61 0.84 0.76
CA TYR A 101 -10.04 1.12 0.82
C TYR A 101 -10.46 1.59 2.22
N MET A 102 -9.98 0.95 3.27
CA MET A 102 -10.26 1.36 4.65
C MET A 102 -9.65 2.73 4.95
N ALA A 103 -8.43 3.00 4.50
CA ALA A 103 -7.82 4.32 4.61
C ALA A 103 -8.65 5.39 3.89
N LYS A 104 -9.15 5.10 2.68
CA LYS A 104 -10.04 6.01 1.94
C LYS A 104 -11.32 6.34 2.73
N LYS A 105 -11.90 5.36 3.40
CA LYS A 105 -13.08 5.58 4.27
C LYS A 105 -12.76 6.48 5.46
N MET A 106 -11.61 6.28 6.09
CA MET A 106 -11.14 7.14 7.18
C MET A 106 -10.85 8.57 6.70
N LEU A 107 -10.18 8.73 5.55
CA LEU A 107 -9.91 10.04 4.94
C LEU A 107 -11.19 10.79 4.56
N ALA A 108 -12.23 10.09 4.14
CA ALA A 108 -13.52 10.69 3.81
C ALA A 108 -14.19 11.37 5.01
N SER A 109 -13.98 10.90 6.24
CA SER A 109 -14.46 11.57 7.46
C SER A 109 -13.78 12.93 7.67
N GLU A 110 -12.58 13.10 7.15
CA GLU A 110 -11.81 14.37 7.13
C GLU A 110 -12.08 15.19 5.86
N LYS A 111 -13.08 14.82 5.05
CA LYS A 111 -13.42 15.45 3.76
C LYS A 111 -12.29 15.35 2.71
N ILE A 112 -11.40 14.39 2.85
CA ILE A 112 -10.31 14.12 1.91
C ILE A 112 -10.73 12.93 1.02
N ASN A 113 -10.71 13.14 -0.29
CA ASN A 113 -11.03 12.11 -1.27
C ASN A 113 -9.84 11.88 -2.21
N ILE A 114 -9.15 10.76 -2.04
CA ILE A 114 -7.98 10.37 -2.84
C ILE A 114 -8.36 9.15 -3.70
N PRO A 115 -8.12 9.17 -5.01
CA PRO A 115 -8.33 8.01 -5.87
C PRO A 115 -7.34 6.90 -5.55
N ILE A 116 -7.80 5.65 -5.72
CA ILE A 116 -7.01 4.44 -5.54
C ILE A 116 -6.86 3.74 -6.88
N VAL A 117 -5.64 3.35 -7.20
CA VAL A 117 -5.31 2.45 -8.31
C VAL A 117 -4.80 1.14 -7.71
N THR A 118 -5.30 0.02 -8.20
CA THR A 118 -4.85 -1.31 -7.78
C THR A 118 -4.24 -2.05 -8.96
N THR A 119 -2.98 -2.49 -8.81
CA THR A 119 -2.35 -3.42 -9.74
C THR A 119 -2.42 -4.84 -9.17
N LEU A 120 -3.16 -5.71 -9.86
CA LEU A 120 -3.24 -7.14 -9.54
C LEU A 120 -2.06 -7.88 -10.17
N HIS A 121 -1.55 -8.89 -9.47
CA HIS A 121 -0.34 -9.63 -9.88
C HIS A 121 -0.60 -11.09 -10.25
N GLY A 122 -1.87 -11.49 -10.37
CA GLY A 122 -2.28 -12.83 -10.74
C GLY A 122 -2.44 -13.77 -9.55
N THR A 123 -1.42 -13.95 -8.72
CA THR A 123 -1.48 -14.85 -7.55
C THR A 123 -2.47 -14.39 -6.49
N ASP A 124 -2.71 -13.09 -6.38
CA ASP A 124 -3.76 -12.50 -5.55
C ASP A 124 -5.17 -12.97 -5.96
N ILE A 125 -5.38 -13.28 -7.23
CA ILE A 125 -6.64 -13.78 -7.76
C ILE A 125 -6.64 -15.32 -7.88
N THR A 126 -5.59 -15.88 -8.49
CA THR A 126 -5.57 -17.31 -8.87
C THR A 126 -5.23 -18.24 -7.71
N LEU A 127 -4.53 -17.75 -6.70
CA LEU A 127 -4.10 -18.51 -5.52
C LEU A 127 -4.84 -18.04 -4.26
N VAL A 128 -4.54 -16.82 -3.82
CA VAL A 128 -5.11 -16.25 -2.58
C VAL A 128 -6.61 -16.03 -2.72
N GLY A 129 -7.06 -15.46 -3.82
CA GLY A 129 -8.48 -15.19 -4.10
C GLY A 129 -9.34 -16.44 -4.27
N LYS A 130 -8.75 -17.61 -4.45
CA LYS A 130 -9.49 -18.88 -4.46
C LYS A 130 -9.67 -19.50 -3.07
N HIS A 131 -8.86 -19.10 -2.10
CA HIS A 131 -8.95 -19.64 -0.75
C HIS A 131 -10.25 -19.22 -0.07
N PRO A 132 -11.06 -20.14 0.49
CA PRO A 132 -12.39 -19.82 1.01
C PRO A 132 -12.41 -18.69 2.05
N PHE A 133 -11.39 -18.62 2.90
CA PHE A 133 -11.30 -17.59 3.95
C PHE A 133 -10.80 -16.23 3.47
N TYR A 134 -10.21 -16.14 2.27
CA TYR A 134 -9.72 -14.89 1.70
C TYR A 134 -10.57 -14.38 0.54
N LYS A 135 -11.28 -15.26 -0.16
CA LYS A 135 -12.09 -14.91 -1.33
C LYS A 135 -13.04 -13.74 -1.12
N PRO A 136 -13.82 -13.67 -0.02
CA PRO A 136 -14.71 -12.52 0.21
C PRO A 136 -13.96 -11.20 0.34
N ALA A 137 -12.82 -11.19 1.06
CA ALA A 137 -12.02 -9.98 1.24
C ALA A 137 -11.34 -9.54 -0.06
N VAL A 138 -10.83 -10.49 -0.86
CA VAL A 138 -10.25 -10.20 -2.17
C VAL A 138 -11.30 -9.63 -3.11
N LYS A 139 -12.47 -10.26 -3.21
CA LYS A 139 -13.58 -9.77 -4.03
C LYS A 139 -13.96 -8.34 -3.63
N PHE A 140 -14.19 -8.09 -2.36
CA PHE A 140 -14.54 -6.79 -1.81
C PHE A 140 -13.49 -5.70 -2.12
N SER A 141 -12.21 -6.05 -2.11
CA SER A 141 -11.13 -5.09 -2.29
C SER A 141 -10.89 -4.66 -3.75
N ILE A 142 -11.49 -5.37 -4.73
CA ILE A 142 -11.31 -5.10 -6.16
C ILE A 142 -12.60 -4.69 -6.89
N GLU A 143 -13.75 -4.81 -6.25
CA GLU A 143 -15.08 -4.33 -6.73
C GLU A 143 -15.38 -2.91 -6.19
#